data_ea1465031b965e461b38f51f0ad1834f
#
_entry.id   ea1465031b965e461b38f51f0ad1834f
#
_cell.length_a   1.000
_cell.length_b   1.000
_cell.length_c   1.000
_cell.angle_alpha   90.00
_cell.angle_beta   90.00
_cell.angle_gamma   90.00
#
_symmetry.space_group_name_H-M   'P 1'
#
loop_
_entity.id
_entity.type
_entity.pdbx_description
1 polymer ?
#
loop_
_entity_poly.entity_id
_entity_poly.type
_entity_poly.pdbx_seq_one_letter_code
_entity_poly.pdbx_strand_id
1 'polypeptide(L)'
;MGSLSKTAGFTGTRCGYTIIPKELERDGHNIYATWYRRQATKFNGVSWPVQCAAAAVFSEEGQKQIKENISYYQENARIIASALDELGIYYTGGKNSPYIWLKCPNNMGSWEFFDLLLNEANVVGTPGEGFGENGAGYFRLTSFGDRENTIEAVERIKKVLTNLSK
;
A
#
# COMPACT_ATOMS: atom_id res chain seq x y z
N MET A 1 -6.39 7.59 15.12
CA MET A 1 -6.13 8.17 13.79
C MET A 1 -6.47 7.15 12.72
N GLY A 2 -7.02 7.57 11.60
CA GLY A 2 -7.31 6.71 10.47
C GLY A 2 -7.04 7.41 9.13
N SER A 3 -6.95 6.60 8.06
CA SER A 3 -6.75 7.10 6.70
C SER A 3 -7.68 6.37 5.74
N LEU A 4 -8.32 7.10 4.85
CA LEU A 4 -9.15 6.55 3.79
C LEU A 4 -8.33 6.18 2.54
N SER A 5 -7.02 6.44 2.53
CA SER A 5 -6.16 6.17 1.37
C SER A 5 -6.19 4.71 0.92
N LYS A 6 -6.12 3.76 1.85
CA LYS A 6 -6.06 2.32 1.53
C LYS A 6 -7.37 1.59 1.78
N THR A 7 -8.19 2.10 2.69
CA THR A 7 -9.47 1.48 3.03
C THR A 7 -10.59 1.84 2.06
N ALA A 8 -10.52 3.02 1.41
CA ALA A 8 -11.58 3.54 0.54
C ALA A 8 -11.07 4.10 -0.80
N GLY A 9 -9.83 3.81 -1.17
CA GLY A 9 -9.26 4.28 -2.44
C GLY A 9 -8.93 5.78 -2.50
N PHE A 10 -8.88 6.48 -1.37
CA PHE A 10 -8.63 7.92 -1.31
C PHE A 10 -7.14 8.31 -1.42
N THR A 11 -6.32 7.48 -2.02
CA THR A 11 -4.87 7.75 -2.13
C THR A 11 -4.59 9.07 -2.86
N GLY A 12 -5.28 9.34 -3.97
CA GLY A 12 -5.18 10.61 -4.73
C GLY A 12 -6.05 11.72 -4.14
N THR A 13 -7.17 11.38 -3.50
CA THR A 13 -8.16 12.33 -2.94
C THR A 13 -7.67 13.00 -1.65
N ARG A 14 -6.81 12.31 -0.87
CA ARG A 14 -6.16 12.81 0.36
C ARG A 14 -7.12 13.07 1.51
N CYS A 15 -7.56 12.03 2.20
CA CYS A 15 -8.34 12.15 3.42
C CYS A 15 -7.86 11.22 4.53
N GLY A 16 -7.58 11.80 5.67
CA GLY A 16 -7.36 11.11 6.92
C GLY A 16 -8.14 11.79 8.04
N TYR A 17 -8.29 11.14 9.18
CA TYR A 17 -9.01 11.68 10.32
C TYR A 17 -8.32 11.33 11.63
N THR A 18 -8.53 12.18 12.63
CA THR A 18 -8.08 11.96 14.00
C THR A 18 -9.25 12.20 14.95
N ILE A 19 -9.49 11.26 15.84
CA ILE A 19 -10.47 11.38 16.91
C ILE A 19 -9.71 11.54 18.22
N ILE A 20 -9.99 12.62 18.94
CA ILE A 20 -9.42 12.91 20.25
C ILE A 20 -10.57 13.05 21.24
N PRO A 21 -10.66 12.20 22.28
CA PRO A 21 -11.65 12.34 23.33
C PRO A 21 -11.54 13.71 24.01
N LYS A 22 -12.68 14.34 24.32
CA LYS A 22 -12.72 15.66 24.94
C LYS A 22 -12.13 15.67 26.34
N GLU A 23 -12.19 14.52 27.00
CA GLU A 23 -11.75 14.29 28.38
C GLU A 23 -10.24 13.96 28.47
N LEU A 24 -9.57 13.83 27.31
CA LEU A 24 -8.15 13.45 27.31
C LEU A 24 -7.27 14.60 27.81
N GLU A 25 -6.64 14.38 28.95
CA GLU A 25 -5.71 15.32 29.56
C GLU A 25 -4.34 14.65 29.78
N ARG A 26 -3.29 15.45 29.68
CA ARG A 26 -1.93 15.07 30.00
C ARG A 26 -1.16 16.27 30.54
N ASP A 27 -0.49 16.09 31.67
CA ASP A 27 0.33 17.11 32.32
C ASP A 27 -0.42 18.45 32.55
N GLY A 28 -1.70 18.36 32.95
CA GLY A 28 -2.58 19.51 33.19
C GLY A 28 -3.09 20.19 31.91
N HIS A 29 -2.86 19.61 30.74
CA HIS A 29 -3.31 20.16 29.46
C HIS A 29 -4.41 19.30 28.82
N ASN A 30 -5.51 19.95 28.39
CA ASN A 30 -6.54 19.30 27.60
C ASN A 30 -6.05 19.10 26.15
N ILE A 31 -5.84 17.83 25.78
CA ILE A 31 -5.28 17.48 24.46
C ILE A 31 -6.24 17.78 23.30
N TYR A 32 -7.57 17.61 23.54
CA TYR A 32 -8.57 17.95 22.52
C TYR A 32 -8.55 19.45 22.20
N ALA A 33 -8.56 20.32 23.20
CA ALA A 33 -8.55 21.76 23.00
C ALA A 33 -7.28 22.24 22.28
N THR A 34 -6.14 21.69 22.67
CA THR A 34 -4.84 21.99 22.02
C THR A 34 -4.82 21.54 20.56
N TRP A 35 -5.28 20.32 20.30
CA TRP A 35 -5.36 19.79 18.93
C TRP A 35 -6.35 20.57 18.06
N TYR A 36 -7.54 20.87 18.59
CA TYR A 36 -8.56 21.64 17.89
C TYR A 36 -8.02 23.02 17.47
N ARG A 37 -7.39 23.74 18.40
CA ARG A 37 -6.77 25.04 18.11
C ARG A 37 -5.70 24.92 17.02
N ARG A 38 -4.81 23.92 17.12
CA ARG A 38 -3.78 23.67 16.10
C ARG A 38 -4.39 23.41 14.73
N GLN A 39 -5.39 22.54 14.67
CA GLN A 39 -6.04 22.18 13.42
C GLN A 39 -6.74 23.38 12.79
N ALA A 40 -7.52 24.14 13.57
CA ALA A 40 -8.25 25.29 13.11
C ALA A 40 -7.34 26.47 12.65
N THR A 41 -6.12 26.57 13.18
CA THR A 41 -5.19 27.65 12.83
C THR A 41 -4.18 27.30 11.75
N LYS A 42 -3.84 26.00 11.58
CA LYS A 42 -2.78 25.57 10.67
C LYS A 42 -3.28 24.98 9.37
N PHE A 43 -4.45 24.33 9.37
CA PHE A 43 -4.88 23.55 8.21
C PHE A 43 -6.37 23.71 7.86
N ASN A 44 -7.28 23.76 8.83
CA ASN A 44 -8.74 23.78 8.72
C ASN A 44 -9.40 22.49 8.18
N GLY A 45 -8.66 21.56 7.66
CA GLY A 45 -9.17 20.29 7.12
C GLY A 45 -9.09 20.18 5.59
N VAL A 46 -9.49 19.03 5.08
CA VAL A 46 -9.57 18.78 3.64
C VAL A 46 -10.74 19.53 3.02
N SER A 47 -10.77 19.67 1.69
CA SER A 47 -11.84 20.39 0.99
C SER A 47 -13.22 19.81 1.26
N TRP A 48 -14.27 20.63 1.20
CA TRP A 48 -15.64 20.20 1.46
C TRP A 48 -16.11 19.00 0.60
N PRO A 49 -15.87 18.96 -0.73
CA PRO A 49 -16.22 17.79 -1.53
C PRO A 49 -15.56 16.50 -1.03
N VAL A 50 -14.30 16.57 -0.57
CA VAL A 50 -13.60 15.42 -0.01
C VAL A 50 -14.20 15.00 1.33
N GLN A 51 -14.67 15.94 2.16
CA GLN A 51 -15.38 15.60 3.40
C GLN A 51 -16.70 14.92 3.13
N CYS A 52 -17.47 15.39 2.13
CA CYS A 52 -18.71 14.74 1.71
C CYS A 52 -18.47 13.32 1.18
N ALA A 53 -17.43 13.13 0.36
CA ALA A 53 -17.04 11.82 -0.12
C ALA A 53 -16.60 10.89 1.02
N ALA A 54 -15.86 11.43 2.00
CA ALA A 54 -15.47 10.68 3.19
C ALA A 54 -16.67 10.26 4.05
N ALA A 55 -17.69 11.09 4.17
CA ALA A 55 -18.95 10.71 4.85
C ALA A 55 -19.68 9.60 4.08
N ALA A 56 -19.73 9.68 2.74
CA ALA A 56 -20.36 8.66 1.89
C ALA A 56 -19.71 7.28 2.00
N VAL A 57 -18.43 7.21 2.34
CA VAL A 57 -17.71 5.94 2.62
C VAL A 57 -18.44 5.07 3.64
N PHE A 58 -19.13 5.67 4.61
CA PHE A 58 -19.82 4.97 5.70
C PHE A 58 -21.28 4.62 5.39
N SER A 59 -21.80 4.98 4.22
CA SER A 59 -23.12 4.54 3.75
C SER A 59 -23.08 3.06 3.31
N GLU A 60 -24.24 2.40 3.21
CA GLU A 60 -24.34 1.02 2.71
C GLU A 60 -23.78 0.89 1.30
N GLU A 61 -24.12 1.82 0.41
CA GLU A 61 -23.61 1.84 -0.96
C GLU A 61 -22.09 2.08 -1.01
N GLY A 62 -21.58 3.02 -0.21
CA GLY A 62 -20.15 3.28 -0.09
C GLY A 62 -19.38 2.05 0.39
N GLN A 63 -19.90 1.34 1.39
CA GLN A 63 -19.29 0.11 1.89
C GLN A 63 -19.31 -1.03 0.85
N LYS A 64 -20.37 -1.11 0.03
CA LYS A 64 -20.45 -2.09 -1.06
C LYS A 64 -19.35 -1.82 -2.10
N GLN A 65 -19.27 -0.58 -2.60
CA GLN A 65 -18.24 -0.17 -3.58
C GLN A 65 -16.82 -0.38 -3.08
N ILE A 66 -16.57 -0.09 -1.80
CA ILE A 66 -15.27 -0.33 -1.18
C ILE A 66 -14.91 -1.82 -1.18
N LYS A 67 -15.85 -2.68 -0.82
CA LYS A 67 -15.62 -4.14 -0.81
C LYS A 67 -15.30 -4.67 -2.21
N GLU A 68 -15.98 -4.18 -3.24
CA GLU A 68 -15.72 -4.53 -4.64
C GLU A 68 -14.29 -4.13 -5.05
N ASN A 69 -13.87 -2.88 -4.75
CA ASN A 69 -12.53 -2.41 -5.02
C ASN A 69 -11.44 -3.20 -4.27
N ILE A 70 -11.67 -3.48 -2.98
CA ILE A 70 -10.74 -4.28 -2.18
C ILE A 70 -10.63 -5.70 -2.74
N SER A 71 -11.73 -6.32 -3.14
CA SER A 71 -11.74 -7.65 -3.75
C SER A 71 -10.94 -7.68 -5.05
N TYR A 72 -11.02 -6.64 -5.85
CA TYR A 72 -10.21 -6.50 -7.06
C TYR A 72 -8.70 -6.48 -6.76
N TYR A 73 -8.28 -5.69 -5.77
CA TYR A 73 -6.86 -5.64 -5.37
C TYR A 73 -6.39 -6.91 -4.67
N GLN A 74 -7.24 -7.57 -3.92
CA GLN A 74 -6.93 -8.86 -3.31
C GLN A 74 -6.72 -9.96 -4.35
N GLU A 75 -7.46 -9.92 -5.45
CA GLU A 75 -7.24 -10.85 -6.57
C GLU A 75 -5.90 -10.60 -7.25
N ASN A 76 -5.55 -9.33 -7.52
CA ASN A 76 -4.23 -8.99 -8.02
C ASN A 76 -3.11 -9.47 -7.09
N ALA A 77 -3.31 -9.30 -5.78
CA ALA A 77 -2.35 -9.79 -4.79
C ALA A 77 -2.19 -11.32 -4.83
N ARG A 78 -3.28 -12.06 -5.04
CA ARG A 78 -3.24 -13.54 -5.20
C ARG A 78 -2.46 -13.95 -6.44
N ILE A 79 -2.64 -13.25 -7.57
CA ILE A 79 -1.90 -13.50 -8.81
C ILE A 79 -0.39 -13.35 -8.56
N ILE A 80 0.02 -12.24 -7.93
CA ILE A 80 1.43 -12.01 -7.59
C ILE A 80 1.95 -13.07 -6.61
N ALA A 81 1.20 -13.35 -5.55
CA ALA A 81 1.57 -14.32 -4.53
C ALA A 81 1.75 -15.73 -5.10
N SER A 82 0.83 -16.20 -5.93
CA SER A 82 0.92 -17.51 -6.59
C SER A 82 2.20 -17.64 -7.43
N ALA A 83 2.59 -16.59 -8.14
CA ALA A 83 3.82 -16.62 -8.91
C ALA A 83 5.09 -16.66 -8.04
N LEU A 84 5.06 -15.98 -6.90
CA LEU A 84 6.16 -16.05 -5.93
C LEU A 84 6.26 -17.43 -5.28
N ASP A 85 5.12 -18.07 -4.99
CA ASP A 85 5.05 -19.45 -4.50
C ASP A 85 5.64 -20.43 -5.53
N GLU A 86 5.27 -20.32 -6.81
CA GLU A 86 5.80 -21.14 -7.90
C GLU A 86 7.33 -20.98 -8.06
N LEU A 87 7.85 -19.79 -7.83
CA LEU A 87 9.27 -19.48 -7.89
C LEU A 87 10.03 -19.81 -6.59
N GLY A 88 9.34 -20.27 -5.55
CA GLY A 88 9.93 -20.54 -4.24
C GLY A 88 10.46 -19.30 -3.52
N ILE A 89 9.95 -18.11 -3.82
CA ILE A 89 10.39 -16.85 -3.23
C ILE A 89 9.61 -16.57 -1.96
N TYR A 90 10.32 -16.35 -0.86
CA TYR A 90 9.70 -15.94 0.41
C TYR A 90 9.08 -14.55 0.30
N TYR A 91 7.84 -14.40 0.77
CA TYR A 91 7.15 -13.12 0.86
C TYR A 91 6.21 -13.06 2.05
N THR A 92 5.80 -11.83 2.39
CA THR A 92 4.72 -11.53 3.35
C THR A 92 3.80 -10.44 2.77
N GLY A 93 2.61 -10.28 3.35
CA GLY A 93 1.64 -9.28 2.91
C GLY A 93 0.63 -9.81 1.88
N GLY A 94 -0.01 -8.92 1.15
CA GLY A 94 -1.00 -9.26 0.11
C GLY A 94 -2.38 -9.71 0.62
N LYS A 95 -2.59 -9.88 1.94
CA LYS A 95 -3.87 -10.28 2.55
C LYS A 95 -4.65 -9.11 3.12
N ASN A 96 -4.04 -8.38 4.05
CA ASN A 96 -4.65 -7.25 4.75
C ASN A 96 -4.10 -5.89 4.29
N SER A 97 -3.24 -5.91 3.29
CA SER A 97 -2.56 -4.76 2.71
C SER A 97 -2.36 -5.03 1.21
N PRO A 98 -2.41 -4.00 0.37
CA PRO A 98 -2.14 -4.13 -1.07
C PRO A 98 -0.66 -4.28 -1.39
N TYR A 99 0.18 -4.43 -0.39
CA TYR A 99 1.62 -4.56 -0.54
C TYR A 99 2.07 -5.99 -0.30
N ILE A 100 3.01 -6.43 -1.12
CA ILE A 100 3.69 -7.71 -1.01
C ILE A 100 5.17 -7.40 -0.81
N TRP A 101 5.71 -7.88 0.30
CA TRP A 101 7.09 -7.71 0.71
C TRP A 101 7.82 -9.02 0.50
N LEU A 102 8.68 -9.09 -0.49
CA LEU A 102 9.39 -10.29 -0.86
C LEU A 102 10.89 -10.18 -0.56
N LYS A 103 11.55 -11.31 -0.34
CA LYS A 103 13.00 -11.41 -0.26
C LYS A 103 13.57 -11.47 -1.68
N CYS A 104 14.58 -10.67 -1.97
CA CYS A 104 15.25 -10.71 -3.26
C CYS A 104 15.87 -12.10 -3.50
N PRO A 105 15.66 -12.70 -4.69
CA PRO A 105 16.21 -14.02 -4.99
C PRO A 105 17.75 -14.00 -5.05
N ASN A 106 18.37 -15.17 -4.89
CA ASN A 106 19.82 -15.37 -5.02
C ASN A 106 20.68 -14.44 -4.14
N ASN A 107 20.13 -13.99 -3.00
CA ASN A 107 20.75 -13.00 -2.10
C ASN A 107 21.13 -11.67 -2.78
N MET A 108 20.45 -11.30 -3.85
CA MET A 108 20.62 -10.00 -4.50
C MET A 108 20.35 -8.85 -3.53
N GLY A 109 21.06 -7.74 -3.71
CA GLY A 109 20.70 -6.46 -3.09
C GLY A 109 19.38 -5.91 -3.63
N SER A 110 18.73 -5.03 -2.84
CA SER A 110 17.43 -4.46 -3.23
C SER A 110 17.50 -3.64 -4.52
N TRP A 111 18.58 -2.89 -4.71
CA TRP A 111 18.79 -2.10 -5.92
C TRP A 111 19.21 -2.93 -7.13
N GLU A 112 20.03 -3.96 -6.93
CA GLU A 112 20.37 -4.91 -7.97
C GLU A 112 19.12 -5.61 -8.52
N PHE A 113 18.21 -6.02 -7.63
CA PHE A 113 16.94 -6.63 -8.03
C PHE A 113 16.00 -5.62 -8.72
N PHE A 114 16.03 -4.35 -8.30
CA PHE A 114 15.31 -3.27 -8.99
C PHE A 114 15.78 -3.12 -10.42
N ASP A 115 17.10 -3.00 -10.62
CA ASP A 115 17.69 -2.83 -11.95
C ASP A 115 17.40 -4.03 -12.87
N LEU A 116 17.46 -5.24 -12.32
CA LEU A 116 17.09 -6.46 -13.04
C LEU A 116 15.64 -6.41 -13.52
N LEU A 117 14.68 -6.11 -12.64
CA LEU A 117 13.27 -6.07 -13.00
C LEU A 117 12.96 -4.93 -13.97
N LEU A 118 13.60 -3.78 -13.81
CA LEU A 118 13.43 -2.65 -14.71
C LEU A 118 13.92 -2.97 -16.10
N ASN A 119 15.14 -3.47 -16.23
CA ASN A 119 15.80 -3.64 -17.53
C ASN A 119 15.31 -4.90 -18.28
N GLU A 120 15.07 -6.00 -17.57
CA GLU A 120 14.77 -7.29 -18.19
C GLU A 120 13.26 -7.64 -18.19
N ALA A 121 12.49 -7.09 -17.24
CA ALA A 121 11.06 -7.35 -17.15
C ALA A 121 10.20 -6.12 -17.50
N ASN A 122 10.76 -4.91 -17.57
CA ASN A 122 10.04 -3.63 -17.63
C ASN A 122 9.01 -3.51 -16.48
N VAL A 123 9.40 -3.91 -15.29
CA VAL A 123 8.58 -3.85 -14.09
C VAL A 123 9.25 -2.97 -13.04
N VAL A 124 8.47 -2.04 -12.50
CA VAL A 124 8.91 -1.13 -11.45
C VAL A 124 8.27 -1.51 -10.13
N GLY A 125 9.09 -1.73 -9.12
CA GLY A 125 8.67 -1.91 -7.73
C GLY A 125 9.47 -0.99 -6.81
N THR A 126 9.50 -1.28 -5.52
CA THR A 126 10.23 -0.44 -4.56
C THR A 126 11.32 -1.25 -3.86
N PRO A 127 12.61 -0.86 -4.00
CA PRO A 127 13.69 -1.47 -3.23
C PRO A 127 13.45 -1.35 -1.73
N GLY A 128 13.68 -2.43 -0.99
CA GLY A 128 13.43 -2.47 0.44
C GLY A 128 14.30 -1.49 1.23
N GLU A 129 15.52 -1.22 0.77
CA GLU A 129 16.42 -0.22 1.37
C GLU A 129 15.81 1.19 1.41
N GLY A 130 14.87 1.51 0.51
CA GLY A 130 14.12 2.77 0.56
C GLY A 130 13.25 2.94 1.82
N PHE A 131 13.08 1.88 2.62
CA PHE A 131 12.35 1.88 3.90
C PHE A 131 13.28 1.81 5.12
N GLY A 132 14.59 1.87 4.92
CA GLY A 132 15.62 1.80 5.96
C GLY A 132 16.49 0.54 5.85
N GLU A 133 17.54 0.48 6.67
CA GLU A 133 18.57 -0.56 6.61
C GLU A 133 18.01 -2.00 6.75
N ASN A 134 16.98 -2.19 7.55
CA ASN A 134 16.33 -3.50 7.71
C ASN A 134 15.59 -3.97 6.45
N GLY A 135 15.45 -3.12 5.44
CA GLY A 135 14.89 -3.46 4.14
C GLY A 135 15.91 -3.98 3.13
N ALA A 136 17.21 -4.04 3.47
CA ALA A 136 18.24 -4.56 2.59
C ALA A 136 17.96 -6.02 2.20
N GLY A 137 18.08 -6.33 0.91
CA GLY A 137 17.77 -7.65 0.36
C GLY A 137 16.28 -7.98 0.26
N TYR A 138 15.41 -6.98 0.43
CA TYR A 138 13.97 -7.10 0.23
C TYR A 138 13.46 -6.16 -0.86
N PHE A 139 12.27 -6.46 -1.35
CA PHE A 139 11.62 -5.68 -2.40
C PHE A 139 10.10 -5.60 -2.17
N ARG A 140 9.47 -4.50 -2.53
CA ARG A 140 8.03 -4.33 -2.39
C ARG A 140 7.34 -4.25 -3.74
N LEU A 141 6.38 -5.14 -3.96
CA LEU A 141 5.39 -5.05 -5.02
C LEU A 141 4.06 -4.53 -4.47
N THR A 142 3.19 -4.09 -5.36
CA THR A 142 1.85 -3.60 -5.02
C THR A 142 0.80 -4.22 -5.93
N SER A 143 -0.39 -4.46 -5.37
CA SER A 143 -1.55 -5.00 -6.09
C SER A 143 -2.51 -3.92 -6.61
N PHE A 144 -2.14 -2.64 -6.54
CA PHE A 144 -2.98 -1.52 -6.99
C PHE A 144 -3.08 -1.35 -8.51
N GLY A 145 -2.34 -2.12 -9.26
CA GLY A 145 -2.33 -2.04 -10.72
C GLY A 145 -3.63 -2.53 -11.37
N ASP A 146 -3.74 -2.26 -12.66
CA ASP A 146 -4.70 -2.93 -13.52
C ASP A 146 -4.44 -4.45 -13.55
N ARG A 147 -5.50 -5.25 -13.70
CA ARG A 147 -5.39 -6.72 -13.66
C ARG A 147 -4.59 -7.28 -14.81
N GLU A 148 -4.86 -6.82 -16.01
CA GLU A 148 -4.18 -7.33 -17.22
C GLU A 148 -2.69 -6.99 -17.15
N ASN A 149 -2.37 -5.75 -16.77
CA ASN A 149 -0.99 -5.33 -16.55
C ASN A 149 -0.32 -6.09 -15.41
N THR A 150 -1.06 -6.46 -14.36
CA THR A 150 -0.54 -7.27 -13.25
C THR A 150 -0.18 -8.68 -13.71
N ILE A 151 -1.05 -9.32 -14.50
CA ILE A 151 -0.80 -10.64 -15.07
C ILE A 151 0.43 -10.59 -15.98
N GLU A 152 0.48 -9.62 -16.88
CA GLU A 152 1.62 -9.45 -17.80
C GLU A 152 2.94 -9.22 -17.05
N ALA A 153 2.94 -8.35 -16.04
CA ALA A 153 4.12 -8.10 -15.22
C ALA A 153 4.60 -9.37 -14.50
N VAL A 154 3.68 -10.14 -13.95
CA VAL A 154 3.98 -11.41 -13.28
C VAL A 154 4.62 -12.42 -14.24
N GLU A 155 4.09 -12.58 -15.45
CA GLU A 155 4.67 -13.49 -16.45
C GLU A 155 6.08 -13.05 -16.88
N ARG A 156 6.32 -11.75 -17.03
CA ARG A 156 7.65 -11.22 -17.32
C ARG A 156 8.64 -11.49 -16.17
N ILE A 157 8.23 -11.26 -14.92
CA ILE A 157 9.04 -11.58 -13.73
C ILE A 157 9.38 -13.06 -13.69
N LYS A 158 8.40 -13.95 -13.87
CA LYS A 158 8.61 -15.40 -13.90
C LYS A 158 9.64 -15.81 -14.95
N LYS A 159 9.53 -15.27 -16.16
CA LYS A 159 10.47 -15.54 -17.26
C LYS A 159 11.91 -15.14 -16.89
N VAL A 160 12.10 -13.94 -16.37
CA VAL A 160 13.41 -13.42 -15.97
C VAL A 160 14.02 -14.29 -14.86
N LEU A 161 13.25 -14.54 -13.80
CA LEU A 161 13.77 -15.27 -12.63
C LEU A 161 14.03 -16.76 -12.90
N THR A 162 13.22 -17.39 -13.76
CA THR A 162 13.47 -18.78 -14.18
C THR A 162 14.77 -18.90 -14.99
N ASN A 163 15.12 -17.89 -15.76
CA ASN A 163 16.37 -17.87 -16.53
C ASN A 163 17.62 -17.66 -15.64
N LEU A 164 17.48 -17.00 -14.50
CA LEU A 164 18.57 -16.82 -13.53
C LEU A 164 18.89 -18.09 -12.72
N SER A 165 17.98 -19.03 -12.70
CA SER A 165 18.14 -20.29 -11.94
C SER A 165 18.77 -21.43 -12.77
N LYS A 166 19.08 -21.14 -14.03
CA LYS A 166 19.79 -22.05 -14.95
C LYS A 166 21.26 -21.70 -15.03
#